data_36e8dc6a869a080fb38ca72990b5f2b4
#
_entry.id   36e8dc6a869a080fb38ca72990b5f2b4
#
_cell.length_a   1.000
_cell.length_b   1.000
_cell.length_c   1.000
_cell.angle_alpha   90.00
_cell.angle_beta   90.00
_cell.angle_gamma   90.00
#
_symmetry.space_group_name_H-M   'P 1'
#
loop_
_entity.id
_entity.type
_entity.pdbx_description
1 polymer ?
#
loop_
_entity_poly.entity_id
_entity_poly.type
_entity_poly.pdbx_seq_one_letter_code
_entity_poly.pdbx_strand_id
1 'polypeptide(L)'
;MAFETDLIRRYSGAFSKEDCTRIIDGIKFFDKNHLLFYDREKLTREDHKTVNISHDYNFSASSRIAEEIFPKIKPCVDEYLQAFNVLGMRKFLLHDLKLKEIPAGGGFHAWHYENGALDVAARQFVVQIY
;
A
#
# COMPACT_ATOMS: atom_id res chain seq x y z
N MET A 1 -18.37 -27.48 6.69
CA MET A 1 -18.01 -26.06 6.50
C MET A 1 -16.55 -26.04 6.06
N ALA A 2 -16.27 -25.69 4.80
CA ALA A 2 -14.89 -25.55 4.34
C ALA A 2 -14.33 -24.25 4.94
N PHE A 3 -13.20 -24.33 5.63
CA PHE A 3 -12.51 -23.15 6.08
C PHE A 3 -11.75 -22.55 4.87
N GLU A 4 -11.95 -21.28 4.63
CA GLU A 4 -11.11 -20.52 3.70
C GLU A 4 -9.69 -20.46 4.27
N THR A 5 -8.75 -21.12 3.58
CA THR A 5 -7.35 -21.21 4.02
C THR A 5 -6.41 -20.26 3.28
N ASP A 6 -6.87 -19.70 2.16
CA ASP A 6 -6.09 -18.73 1.40
C ASP A 6 -6.33 -17.32 1.93
N LEU A 7 -5.38 -16.84 2.71
CA LEU A 7 -5.40 -15.50 3.28
C LEU A 7 -4.98 -14.41 2.29
N ILE A 8 -4.54 -14.79 1.09
CA ILE A 8 -4.14 -13.85 0.05
C ILE A 8 -5.20 -13.85 -1.05
N ARG A 9 -5.86 -12.71 -1.25
CA ARG A 9 -6.85 -12.51 -2.30
C ARG A 9 -6.33 -11.54 -3.35
N ARG A 10 -6.69 -11.82 -4.59
CA ARG A 10 -6.39 -10.94 -5.72
C ARG A 10 -7.69 -10.49 -6.39
N TYR A 11 -7.81 -9.20 -6.58
CA TYR A 11 -8.95 -8.55 -7.23
C TYR A 11 -8.48 -7.86 -8.50
N SER A 12 -8.82 -8.45 -9.65
CA SER A 12 -8.46 -7.88 -10.95
C SER A 12 -9.49 -6.84 -11.37
N GLY A 13 -9.03 -5.76 -12.01
CA GLY A 13 -9.91 -4.74 -12.60
C GLY A 13 -10.48 -3.74 -11.59
N ALA A 14 -9.96 -3.67 -10.36
CA ALA A 14 -10.37 -2.65 -9.40
C ALA A 14 -10.03 -1.22 -9.87
N PHE A 15 -9.00 -1.09 -10.67
CA PHE A 15 -8.57 0.16 -11.31
C PHE A 15 -8.57 0.00 -12.82
N SER A 16 -9.11 0.99 -13.53
CA SER A 16 -8.98 1.08 -14.98
C SER A 16 -7.59 1.60 -15.35
N LYS A 17 -7.22 1.46 -16.62
CA LYS A 17 -5.96 2.03 -17.13
C LYS A 17 -5.95 3.56 -16.98
N GLU A 18 -7.08 4.19 -17.19
CA GLU A 18 -7.25 5.64 -17.03
C GLU A 18 -7.08 6.08 -15.58
N ASP A 19 -7.58 5.29 -14.62
CA ASP A 19 -7.37 5.54 -13.20
C ASP A 19 -5.89 5.47 -12.85
N CYS A 20 -5.21 4.42 -13.29
CA CYS A 20 -3.76 4.27 -13.05
C CYS A 20 -2.98 5.43 -13.64
N THR A 21 -3.27 5.82 -14.90
CA THR A 21 -2.60 6.95 -15.55
C THR A 21 -2.83 8.25 -14.77
N ARG A 22 -4.07 8.52 -14.38
CA ARG A 22 -4.40 9.74 -13.61
C ARG A 22 -3.68 9.80 -12.26
N ILE A 23 -3.59 8.68 -11.54
CA ILE A 23 -2.87 8.61 -10.27
C ILE A 23 -1.37 8.87 -10.49
N ILE A 24 -0.76 8.22 -11.46
CA ILE A 24 0.66 8.37 -11.78
C ILE A 24 0.98 9.81 -12.20
N ASP A 25 0.18 10.39 -13.07
CA ASP A 25 0.38 11.77 -13.54
C ASP A 25 0.17 12.78 -12.42
N GLY A 26 -0.78 12.54 -11.53
CA GLY A 26 -1.00 13.34 -10.33
C GLY A 26 0.24 13.32 -9.41
N ILE A 27 0.83 12.16 -9.18
CA ILE A 27 2.06 12.03 -8.37
C ILE A 27 3.21 12.79 -9.02
N LYS A 28 3.43 12.60 -10.30
CA LYS A 28 4.49 13.29 -11.05
C LYS A 28 4.31 14.81 -11.03
N PHE A 29 3.07 15.29 -11.13
CA PHE A 29 2.77 16.70 -11.00
C PHE A 29 3.14 17.25 -9.62
N PHE A 30 2.76 16.56 -8.56
CA PHE A 30 3.07 16.97 -7.19
C PHE A 30 4.58 16.93 -6.91
N ASP A 31 5.27 15.89 -7.37
CA ASP A 31 6.73 15.78 -7.22
C ASP A 31 7.46 16.90 -7.93
N LYS A 32 7.11 17.17 -9.19
CA LYS A 32 7.69 18.26 -9.99
C LYS A 32 7.51 19.64 -9.33
N ASN A 33 6.43 19.85 -8.60
CA ASN A 33 6.13 21.11 -7.94
C ASN A 33 6.56 21.14 -6.46
N HIS A 34 7.28 20.13 -5.99
CA HIS A 34 7.74 19.98 -4.61
C HIS A 34 6.59 20.01 -3.58
N LEU A 35 5.42 19.50 -3.98
CA LEU A 35 4.22 19.47 -3.14
C LEU A 35 4.05 18.15 -2.38
N LEU A 36 4.91 17.18 -2.66
CA LEU A 36 4.93 15.89 -1.97
C LEU A 36 6.02 15.89 -0.90
N PHE A 37 5.63 15.41 0.27
CA PHE A 37 6.58 14.94 1.24
C PHE A 37 6.91 13.48 0.89
N TYR A 38 8.16 13.21 0.52
CA TYR A 38 8.62 11.86 0.23
C TYR A 38 9.83 11.52 1.08
N ASP A 39 9.90 10.28 1.48
CA ASP A 39 11.05 9.71 2.15
C ASP A 39 11.83 8.86 1.16
N ARG A 40 13.13 9.12 1.07
CA ARG A 40 14.06 8.28 0.31
C ARG A 40 14.77 7.38 1.30
N GLU A 41 14.28 6.18 1.45
CA GLU A 41 14.98 5.20 2.25
C GLU A 41 16.01 4.45 1.41
N LYS A 42 17.29 4.62 1.76
CA LYS A 42 18.35 3.69 1.38
C LYS A 42 18.82 3.01 2.64
N LEU A 43 18.34 1.80 2.85
CA LEU A 43 18.83 0.96 3.94
C LEU A 43 20.00 0.14 3.43
N THR A 44 21.12 0.24 4.12
CA THR A 44 22.32 -0.57 3.85
C THR A 44 22.49 -1.59 4.98
N ARG A 45 22.62 -2.85 4.61
CA ARG A 45 22.92 -3.92 5.57
C ARG A 45 24.41 -3.95 5.90
N GLU A 46 24.78 -4.75 6.91
CA GLU A 46 26.18 -4.97 7.32
C GLU A 46 27.06 -5.50 6.16
N ASP A 47 26.47 -6.22 5.20
CA ASP A 47 27.16 -6.67 3.98
C ASP A 47 27.25 -5.57 2.89
N HIS A 48 26.92 -4.33 3.22
CA HIS A 48 26.90 -3.17 2.34
C HIS A 48 25.94 -3.27 1.14
N LYS A 49 25.00 -4.21 1.14
CA LYS A 49 23.97 -4.29 0.10
C LYS A 49 22.81 -3.39 0.43
N THR A 50 22.41 -2.58 -0.55
CA THR A 50 21.20 -1.77 -0.46
C THR A 50 19.99 -2.69 -0.44
N VAL A 51 19.19 -2.61 0.61
CA VAL A 51 18.01 -3.47 0.80
C VAL A 51 16.72 -2.81 0.38
N ASN A 52 16.69 -1.48 0.29
CA ASN A 52 15.56 -0.72 -0.22
C ASN A 52 16.01 0.23 -1.31
N ILE A 53 15.44 0.09 -2.50
CA ILE A 53 15.64 0.96 -3.65
C ILE A 53 14.24 1.32 -4.16
N SER A 54 13.65 2.35 -3.59
CA SER A 54 12.36 2.87 -4.00
C SER A 54 12.24 4.35 -3.64
N HIS A 55 11.28 5.04 -4.29
CA HIS A 55 10.81 6.35 -3.86
C HIS A 55 9.44 6.16 -3.22
N ASP A 56 9.33 6.47 -1.96
CA ASP A 56 8.11 6.29 -1.18
C ASP A 56 7.42 7.64 -0.97
N TYR A 57 6.14 7.70 -1.32
CA TYR A 57 5.28 8.87 -1.15
C TYR A 57 4.17 8.51 -0.16
N ASN A 58 4.19 9.14 1.01
CA ASN A 58 3.23 8.86 2.08
C ASN A 58 2.11 9.90 2.09
N PHE A 59 0.88 9.44 2.13
CA PHE A 59 -0.31 10.26 2.14
C PHE A 59 -1.19 9.92 3.34
N SER A 60 -1.76 10.92 3.98
CA SER A 60 -2.79 10.68 4.97
C SER A 60 -4.05 10.10 4.34
N ALA A 61 -4.85 9.39 5.13
CA ALA A 61 -6.15 8.85 4.71
C ALA A 61 -7.15 9.94 4.27
N SER A 62 -6.94 11.20 4.67
CA SER A 62 -7.76 12.35 4.28
C SER A 62 -7.20 13.11 3.07
N SER A 63 -6.18 12.60 2.40
CA SER A 63 -5.62 13.25 1.22
C SER A 63 -6.54 13.06 0.01
N ARG A 64 -6.51 14.01 -0.92
CA ARG A 64 -7.29 13.93 -2.17
C ARG A 64 -7.01 12.67 -2.98
N ILE A 65 -5.77 12.20 -2.99
CA ILE A 65 -5.40 10.97 -3.69
C ILE A 65 -6.01 9.73 -2.99
N ALA A 66 -6.09 9.75 -1.68
CA ALA A 66 -6.76 8.72 -0.92
C ALA A 66 -8.28 8.69 -1.21
N GLU A 67 -8.91 9.87 -1.35
CA GLU A 67 -10.32 9.99 -1.74
C GLU A 67 -10.62 9.38 -3.11
N GLU A 68 -9.66 9.36 -4.03
CA GLU A 68 -9.80 8.69 -5.32
C GLU A 68 -9.61 7.18 -5.24
N ILE A 69 -8.69 6.72 -4.39
CA ILE A 69 -8.28 5.32 -4.30
C ILE A 69 -9.26 4.50 -3.44
N PHE A 70 -9.65 5.02 -2.29
CA PHE A 70 -10.41 4.26 -1.30
C PHE A 70 -11.77 3.75 -1.79
N PRO A 71 -12.59 4.50 -2.54
CA PRO A 71 -13.83 3.98 -3.06
C PRO A 71 -13.66 2.77 -3.99
N LYS A 72 -12.51 2.65 -4.64
CA LYS A 72 -12.21 1.56 -5.57
C LYS A 72 -11.74 0.28 -4.86
N ILE A 73 -10.99 0.43 -3.78
CA ILE A 73 -10.55 -0.74 -2.99
C ILE A 73 -11.58 -1.19 -1.98
N LYS A 74 -12.48 -0.30 -1.55
CA LYS A 74 -13.48 -0.63 -0.51
C LYS A 74 -14.29 -1.89 -0.82
N PRO A 75 -14.86 -2.09 -2.03
CA PRO A 75 -15.60 -3.32 -2.33
C PRO A 75 -14.76 -4.59 -2.17
N CYS A 76 -13.47 -4.53 -2.55
CA CYS A 76 -12.54 -5.65 -2.41
C CYS A 76 -12.27 -5.96 -0.93
N VAL A 77 -12.08 -4.92 -0.12
CA VAL A 77 -11.88 -5.05 1.33
C VAL A 77 -13.14 -5.59 2.00
N ASP A 78 -14.31 -5.08 1.64
CA ASP A 78 -15.59 -5.55 2.19
C ASP A 78 -15.82 -7.03 1.90
N GLU A 79 -15.54 -7.49 0.67
CA GLU A 79 -15.61 -8.90 0.30
C GLU A 79 -14.62 -9.75 1.08
N TYR A 80 -13.37 -9.27 1.22
CA TYR A 80 -12.36 -9.95 2.00
C TYR A 80 -12.80 -10.12 3.45
N LEU A 81 -13.31 -9.07 4.07
CA LEU A 81 -13.78 -9.11 5.46
C LEU A 81 -15.00 -10.04 5.63
N GLN A 82 -15.87 -10.14 4.64
CA GLN A 82 -17.00 -11.08 4.63
C GLN A 82 -16.55 -12.53 4.51
N ALA A 83 -15.53 -12.80 3.70
CA ALA A 83 -14.96 -14.14 3.55
C ALA A 83 -14.31 -14.64 4.85
N PHE A 84 -13.79 -13.71 5.68
CA PHE A 84 -13.16 -14.02 6.94
C PHE A 84 -13.97 -13.46 8.10
N ASN A 85 -15.01 -14.17 8.54
CA ASN A 85 -15.99 -13.74 9.55
C ASN A 85 -15.37 -13.15 10.82
N VAL A 86 -14.22 -13.68 11.27
CA VAL A 86 -13.52 -13.18 12.47
C VAL A 86 -13.06 -11.74 12.26
N LEU A 87 -12.66 -11.38 11.03
CA LEU A 87 -12.26 -10.02 10.68
C LEU A 87 -13.48 -9.11 10.57
N GLY A 88 -14.59 -9.59 9.99
CA GLY A 88 -15.83 -8.81 9.81
C GLY A 88 -16.47 -8.34 11.12
N MET A 89 -16.11 -8.95 12.26
CA MET A 89 -16.57 -8.53 13.60
C MET A 89 -15.79 -7.32 14.17
N ARG A 90 -14.74 -6.86 13.49
CA ARG A 90 -13.87 -5.78 13.95
C ARG A 90 -14.03 -4.55 13.06
N LYS A 91 -13.83 -3.38 13.65
CA LYS A 91 -13.68 -2.14 12.88
C LYS A 91 -12.23 -1.99 12.48
N PHE A 92 -11.99 -1.85 11.20
CA PHE A 92 -10.68 -1.51 10.66
C PHE A 92 -10.66 -0.06 10.23
N LEU A 93 -9.56 0.60 10.53
CA LEU A 93 -9.28 1.95 10.07
C LEU A 93 -8.17 1.88 9.04
N LEU A 94 -8.34 2.61 7.97
CA LEU A 94 -7.28 2.84 7.04
C LEU A 94 -6.33 3.87 7.66
N HIS A 95 -5.08 3.48 7.84
CA HIS A 95 -4.12 4.30 8.55
C HIS A 95 -3.46 5.31 7.61
N ASP A 96 -2.87 4.83 6.55
CA ASP A 96 -2.14 5.63 5.57
C ASP A 96 -2.20 5.00 4.18
N LEU A 97 -1.81 5.77 3.19
CA LEU A 97 -1.59 5.34 1.82
C LEU A 97 -0.14 5.61 1.47
N LYS A 98 0.57 4.55 1.07
CA LYS A 98 1.93 4.65 0.57
C LYS A 98 1.94 4.29 -0.91
N LEU A 99 2.44 5.21 -1.73
CA LEU A 99 2.77 4.93 -3.12
C LEU A 99 4.27 4.70 -3.25
N LYS A 100 4.64 3.69 -4.01
CA LYS A 100 6.05 3.35 -4.26
C LYS A 100 6.35 3.42 -5.74
N GLU A 101 7.36 4.17 -6.09
CA GLU A 101 8.01 4.10 -7.39
C GLU A 101 9.25 3.23 -7.26
N ILE A 102 9.23 2.07 -7.90
CA ILE A 102 10.32 1.10 -7.85
C ILE A 102 11.01 1.08 -9.22
N PRO A 103 12.25 1.56 -9.34
CA PRO A 103 12.99 1.51 -10.58
C PRO A 103 13.36 0.07 -10.94
N ALA A 104 13.74 -0.16 -12.20
CA ALA A 104 14.21 -1.47 -12.64
C ALA A 104 15.39 -1.95 -11.76
N GLY A 105 15.30 -3.16 -11.25
CA GLY A 105 16.25 -3.72 -10.28
C GLY A 105 16.09 -3.22 -8.85
N GLY A 106 15.13 -2.33 -8.60
CA GLY A 106 14.79 -1.86 -7.27
C GLY A 106 13.88 -2.81 -6.51
N GLY A 107 13.50 -2.42 -5.32
CA GLY A 107 12.64 -3.16 -4.42
C GLY A 107 13.16 -3.17 -2.99
N PHE A 108 12.50 -3.93 -2.13
CA PHE A 108 12.96 -4.18 -0.77
C PHE A 108 13.47 -5.63 -0.68
N HIS A 109 14.76 -5.79 -0.51
CA HIS A 109 15.45 -7.08 -0.65
C HIS A 109 15.72 -7.79 0.69
N ALA A 110 15.03 -7.40 1.75
CA ALA A 110 15.11 -8.06 3.05
C ALA A 110 13.75 -8.62 3.48
N TRP A 111 13.77 -9.81 4.10
CA TRP A 111 12.59 -10.32 4.78
C TRP A 111 12.20 -9.39 5.92
N HIS A 112 10.94 -9.02 6.00
CA HIS A 112 10.40 -8.13 7.02
C HIS A 112 8.94 -8.46 7.31
N TYR A 113 8.41 -7.83 8.32
CA TYR A 113 6.99 -7.85 8.68
C TYR A 113 6.48 -6.42 8.85
N GLU A 114 5.23 -6.20 8.46
CA GLU A 114 4.64 -4.86 8.32
C GLU A 114 4.31 -4.16 9.65
N ASN A 115 4.27 -4.90 10.74
CA ASN A 115 3.95 -4.39 12.09
C ASN A 115 5.16 -4.35 13.03
N GLY A 116 6.35 -4.23 12.48
CA GLY A 116 7.62 -4.29 13.21
C GLY A 116 7.99 -3.06 14.02
N ALA A 117 7.30 -1.95 13.85
CA ALA A 117 7.53 -0.72 14.60
C ALA A 117 6.31 -0.37 15.45
N LEU A 118 6.51 0.44 16.48
CA LEU A 118 5.44 0.77 17.45
C LEU A 118 4.25 1.48 16.80
N ASP A 119 4.50 2.39 15.88
CA ASP A 119 3.51 3.17 15.13
C ASP A 119 2.66 2.32 14.19
N VAL A 120 3.16 1.16 13.78
CA VAL A 120 2.48 0.23 12.87
C VAL A 120 2.11 -1.11 13.52
N ALA A 121 2.33 -1.24 14.83
CA ALA A 121 2.09 -2.48 15.57
C ALA A 121 0.64 -2.99 15.50
N ALA A 122 -0.32 -2.10 15.28
CA ALA A 122 -1.73 -2.42 15.15
C ALA A 122 -2.16 -2.87 13.75
N ARG A 123 -1.26 -2.90 12.77
CA ARG A 123 -1.58 -3.37 11.40
C ARG A 123 -2.03 -4.83 11.43
N GLN A 124 -3.18 -5.09 10.83
CA GLN A 124 -3.76 -6.44 10.76
C GLN A 124 -3.61 -7.05 9.37
N PHE A 125 -3.68 -6.23 8.33
CA PHE A 125 -3.50 -6.66 6.94
C PHE A 125 -3.04 -5.49 6.06
N VAL A 126 -2.57 -5.82 4.89
CA VAL A 126 -2.06 -4.86 3.89
C VAL A 126 -2.86 -5.04 2.60
N VAL A 127 -3.25 -3.92 2.00
CA VAL A 127 -3.82 -3.87 0.64
C VAL A 127 -2.74 -3.36 -0.30
N GLN A 128 -2.40 -4.16 -1.30
CA GLN A 128 -1.42 -3.76 -2.33
C GLN A 128 -2.12 -3.60 -3.68
N ILE A 129 -1.75 -2.54 -4.40
CA ILE A 129 -2.25 -2.20 -5.73
C ILE A 129 -1.06 -2.20 -6.69
N TYR A 130 -1.18 -2.98 -7.78
CA TYR A 130 -0.16 -3.08 -8.83
C TYR A 130 -0.71 -2.65 -10.19
#